data_3155ef3aa0a89a8cb54be25f96d92e35
#
_entry.id   3155ef3aa0a89a8cb54be25f96d92e35
#
_cell.length_a   1.000
_cell.length_b   1.000
_cell.length_c   1.000
_cell.angle_alpha   90.00
_cell.angle_beta   90.00
_cell.angle_gamma   90.00
#
_symmetry.space_group_name_H-M   'P 1'
#
loop_
_entity.id
_entity.type
_entity.pdbx_description
1 polymer ?
#
loop_
_entity_poly.entity_id
_entity_poly.type
_entity_poly.pdbx_seq_one_letter_code
_entity_poly.pdbx_strand_id
1 'polypeptide(L)'
;MAQAVAKGTGDDPVASFLSPAITASKIARIKTMSLDANPKIRESAALSYHAPLEVYERLAMDPNEGVRTCLARNAQAPCDVLRTLSRDSSETVRAFVAINHSVPEDAMERLREDTSPTVQKLVAWKASLRDDTDLVLA
;
A
#
# COMPACT_ATOMS: atom_id res chain seq x y z
N MET A 1 -8.38 15.73 31.55
CA MET A 1 -8.85 16.63 30.51
C MET A 1 -8.07 16.41 29.23
N ALA A 2 -8.77 16.40 28.13
CA ALA A 2 -8.16 16.17 26.82
C ALA A 2 -7.08 17.21 26.46
N GLN A 3 -7.16 18.40 27.00
CA GLN A 3 -6.21 19.48 26.77
C GLN A 3 -4.79 19.14 27.25
N ALA A 4 -4.65 18.36 28.30
CA ALA A 4 -3.34 18.00 28.81
C ALA A 4 -2.57 17.09 27.84
N VAL A 5 -3.28 16.21 27.16
CA VAL A 5 -2.70 15.33 26.15
C VAL A 5 -2.30 16.13 24.90
N ALA A 6 -3.13 17.04 24.47
CA ALA A 6 -2.86 17.90 23.33
C ALA A 6 -1.62 18.79 23.56
N LYS A 7 -1.44 19.28 24.78
CA LYS A 7 -0.26 20.07 25.14
C LYS A 7 1.02 19.27 25.01
N GLY A 8 1.02 18.02 25.47
CA GLY A 8 2.20 17.18 25.42
C GLY A 8 2.68 16.91 24.00
N THR A 9 1.75 16.75 23.07
CA THR A 9 2.08 16.52 21.67
C THR A 9 2.42 17.78 20.90
N GLY A 10 1.83 18.92 21.29
CA GLY A 10 2.07 20.19 20.62
C GLY A 10 3.43 20.81 20.94
N ASP A 11 4.01 20.46 22.06
CA ASP A 11 5.24 21.07 22.53
C ASP A 11 6.51 20.37 22.06
N ASP A 12 6.40 19.26 21.34
CA ASP A 12 7.57 18.55 20.83
C ASP A 12 7.93 19.08 19.44
N PRO A 13 8.98 19.91 19.33
CA PRO A 13 9.36 20.48 18.03
C PRO A 13 9.91 19.43 17.05
N VAL A 14 10.38 18.29 17.53
CA VAL A 14 10.92 17.23 16.69
C VAL A 14 9.81 16.47 16.01
N ALA A 15 8.71 16.22 16.70
CA ALA A 15 7.57 15.50 16.15
C ALA A 15 6.97 16.19 14.92
N SER A 16 7.00 17.53 14.87
CA SER A 16 6.47 18.29 13.74
C SER A 16 7.29 18.14 12.46
N PHE A 17 8.56 17.74 12.58
CA PHE A 17 9.43 17.51 11.43
C PHE A 17 9.43 16.06 10.96
N LEU A 18 9.08 15.11 11.83
CA LEU A 18 9.16 13.69 11.52
C LEU A 18 7.96 13.20 10.72
N SER A 19 6.77 13.60 11.10
CA SER A 19 5.56 13.17 10.40
C SER A 19 4.40 14.09 10.75
N PRO A 20 3.74 14.69 9.76
CA PRO A 20 2.56 15.50 10.04
C PRO A 20 1.49 14.63 10.70
N ALA A 21 0.82 15.21 11.70
CA ALA A 21 -0.28 14.52 12.36
C ALA A 21 -1.41 14.20 11.36
N ILE A 22 -1.96 12.99 11.48
CA ILE A 22 -3.13 12.62 10.69
C ILE A 22 -4.34 13.29 11.32
N THR A 23 -5.05 14.04 10.50
CA THR A 23 -6.24 14.78 10.97
C THR A 23 -7.50 14.15 10.40
N ALA A 24 -8.63 14.40 11.11
CA ALA A 24 -9.93 13.97 10.62
C ALA A 24 -10.25 14.58 9.24
N SER A 25 -9.78 15.79 8.97
CA SER A 25 -10.00 16.45 7.68
C SER A 25 -9.21 15.78 6.56
N LYS A 26 -7.98 15.30 6.82
CA LYS A 26 -7.22 14.53 5.85
C LYS A 26 -7.90 13.20 5.51
N ILE A 27 -8.38 12.50 6.52
CA ILE A 27 -9.11 11.24 6.34
C ILE A 27 -10.39 11.47 5.52
N ALA A 28 -11.15 12.50 5.85
CA ALA A 28 -12.37 12.86 5.11
C ALA A 28 -12.06 13.19 3.65
N ARG A 29 -10.96 13.90 3.41
CA ARG A 29 -10.51 14.22 2.05
C ARG A 29 -10.16 12.96 1.26
N ILE A 30 -9.43 12.03 1.86
CA ILE A 30 -9.08 10.76 1.20
C ILE A 30 -10.33 9.96 0.86
N LYS A 31 -11.28 9.90 1.79
CA LYS A 31 -12.58 9.24 1.53
C LYS A 31 -13.29 9.85 0.34
N THR A 32 -13.35 11.17 0.27
CA THR A 32 -13.99 11.89 -0.85
C THR A 32 -13.28 11.60 -2.16
N MET A 33 -11.95 11.66 -2.17
CA MET A 33 -11.14 11.36 -3.37
C MET A 33 -11.35 9.94 -3.87
N SER A 34 -11.52 8.98 -2.97
CA SER A 34 -11.74 7.58 -3.34
C SER A 34 -13.06 7.34 -4.06
N LEU A 35 -13.98 8.28 -3.96
CA LEU A 35 -15.31 8.22 -4.59
C LEU A 35 -15.42 9.11 -5.82
N ASP A 36 -14.36 9.81 -6.19
CA ASP A 36 -14.39 10.73 -7.32
C ASP A 36 -14.64 10.00 -8.64
N ALA A 37 -15.36 10.64 -9.54
CA ALA A 37 -15.63 10.09 -10.86
C ALA A 37 -14.35 9.97 -11.71
N ASN A 38 -13.36 10.84 -11.45
CA ASN A 38 -12.10 10.83 -12.17
C ASN A 38 -11.16 9.76 -11.59
N PRO A 39 -10.78 8.75 -12.38
CA PRO A 39 -9.89 7.70 -11.88
C PRO A 39 -8.52 8.23 -11.45
N LYS A 40 -8.04 9.33 -12.00
CA LYS A 40 -6.77 9.93 -11.58
C LYS A 40 -6.83 10.44 -10.15
N ILE A 41 -7.98 10.94 -9.72
CA ILE A 41 -8.19 11.36 -8.33
C ILE A 41 -8.29 10.13 -7.43
N ARG A 42 -8.97 9.08 -7.86
CA ARG A 42 -9.00 7.81 -7.12
C ARG A 42 -7.61 7.18 -7.00
N GLU A 43 -6.76 7.29 -8.04
CA GLU A 43 -5.36 6.86 -7.97
C GLU A 43 -4.60 7.57 -6.84
N SER A 44 -4.82 8.87 -6.68
CA SER A 44 -4.21 9.64 -5.60
C SER A 44 -4.66 9.12 -4.23
N ALA A 45 -5.94 8.78 -4.09
CA ALA A 45 -6.45 8.16 -2.86
C ALA A 45 -5.79 6.79 -2.61
N ALA A 46 -5.60 6.00 -3.66
CA ALA A 46 -4.96 4.68 -3.57
C ALA A 46 -3.50 4.75 -3.12
N LEU A 47 -2.81 5.84 -3.43
CA LEU A 47 -1.43 6.07 -3.01
C LEU A 47 -1.32 6.76 -1.65
N SER A 48 -2.43 7.17 -1.06
CA SER A 48 -2.44 7.89 0.21
C SER A 48 -2.10 6.95 1.36
N TYR A 49 -1.33 7.47 2.32
CA TYR A 49 -1.04 6.76 3.55
C TYR A 49 -2.13 7.06 4.58
N HIS A 50 -2.37 6.11 5.48
CA HIS A 50 -3.30 6.26 6.60
C HIS A 50 -4.77 6.42 6.18
N ALA A 51 -5.14 5.94 5.01
CA ALA A 51 -6.54 5.85 4.65
C ALA A 51 -7.25 4.81 5.53
N PRO A 52 -8.56 4.97 5.81
CA PRO A 52 -9.31 3.93 6.48
C PRO A 52 -9.32 2.63 5.68
N LEU A 53 -9.37 1.49 6.39
CA LEU A 53 -9.37 0.18 5.76
C LEU A 53 -10.44 0.06 4.67
N GLU A 54 -11.63 0.57 4.93
CA GLU A 54 -12.75 0.53 3.97
C GLU A 54 -12.43 1.22 2.64
N VAL A 55 -11.60 2.26 2.66
CA VAL A 55 -11.16 2.96 1.45
C VAL A 55 -10.25 2.05 0.63
N TYR A 56 -9.27 1.42 1.27
CA TYR A 56 -8.36 0.50 0.59
C TYR A 56 -9.09 -0.72 0.03
N GLU A 57 -10.04 -1.27 0.79
CA GLU A 57 -10.84 -2.40 0.33
C GLU A 57 -11.66 -2.05 -0.91
N ARG A 58 -12.26 -0.87 -0.91
CA ARG A 58 -13.04 -0.40 -2.05
C ARG A 58 -12.17 -0.20 -3.28
N LEU A 59 -11.00 0.43 -3.11
CA LEU A 59 -10.08 0.70 -4.22
C LEU A 59 -9.44 -0.57 -4.78
N ALA A 60 -9.33 -1.62 -3.97
CA ALA A 60 -8.87 -2.92 -4.45
C ALA A 60 -9.85 -3.54 -5.46
N MET A 61 -11.11 -3.15 -5.42
CA MET A 61 -12.15 -3.61 -6.32
C MET A 61 -12.50 -2.57 -7.39
N ASP A 62 -11.70 -1.51 -7.53
CA ASP A 62 -11.99 -0.44 -8.48
C ASP A 62 -12.01 -0.98 -9.91
N PRO A 63 -12.96 -0.54 -10.75
CA PRO A 63 -13.02 -0.99 -12.13
C PRO A 63 -11.83 -0.54 -12.98
N ASN A 64 -11.13 0.51 -12.56
CA ASN A 64 -9.97 1.03 -13.27
C ASN A 64 -8.69 0.33 -12.82
N GLU A 65 -7.99 -0.29 -13.77
CA GLU A 65 -6.73 -1.00 -13.51
C GLU A 65 -5.67 -0.08 -12.91
N GLY A 66 -5.59 1.17 -13.37
CA GLY A 66 -4.62 2.14 -12.85
C GLY A 66 -4.79 2.42 -11.37
N VAL A 67 -6.03 2.49 -10.90
CA VAL A 67 -6.35 2.67 -9.48
C VAL A 67 -5.86 1.45 -8.68
N ARG A 68 -6.18 0.24 -9.13
CA ARG A 68 -5.72 -0.99 -8.48
C ARG A 68 -4.19 -1.10 -8.49
N THR A 69 -3.55 -0.69 -9.59
CA THR A 69 -2.08 -0.67 -9.71
C THR A 69 -1.47 0.28 -8.68
N CYS A 70 -2.02 1.47 -8.52
CA CYS A 70 -1.56 2.43 -7.53
C CYS A 70 -1.68 1.86 -6.11
N LEU A 71 -2.79 1.18 -5.82
CA LEU A 71 -2.97 0.53 -4.53
C LEU A 71 -1.93 -0.57 -4.30
N ALA A 72 -1.64 -1.38 -5.32
CA ALA A 72 -0.63 -2.44 -5.25
C ALA A 72 0.78 -1.88 -4.98
N ARG A 73 1.03 -0.63 -5.37
CA ARG A 73 2.31 0.06 -5.12
C ARG A 73 2.39 0.70 -3.74
N ASN A 74 1.27 0.82 -3.03
CA ASN A 74 1.23 1.50 -1.75
C ASN A 74 1.84 0.62 -0.65
N ALA A 75 2.95 1.07 -0.06
CA ALA A 75 3.64 0.32 1.00
C ALA A 75 2.80 0.18 2.27
N GLN A 76 1.79 1.01 2.45
CA GLN A 76 0.87 0.94 3.60
C GLN A 76 -0.42 0.19 3.29
N ALA A 77 -0.57 -0.39 2.10
CA ALA A 77 -1.73 -1.21 1.81
C ALA A 77 -1.78 -2.40 2.80
N PRO A 78 -2.95 -2.66 3.41
CA PRO A 78 -3.08 -3.77 4.35
C PRO A 78 -2.79 -5.13 3.70
N CYS A 79 -2.32 -6.07 4.51
CA CYS A 79 -1.96 -7.41 4.01
C CYS A 79 -3.13 -8.09 3.29
N ASP A 80 -4.35 -7.97 3.82
CA ASP A 80 -5.53 -8.58 3.18
C ASP A 80 -5.84 -7.96 1.83
N VAL A 81 -5.61 -6.66 1.68
CA VAL A 81 -5.77 -5.96 0.41
C VAL A 81 -4.73 -6.46 -0.59
N LEU A 82 -3.49 -6.62 -0.16
CA LEU A 82 -2.42 -7.15 -1.02
C LEU A 82 -2.68 -8.61 -1.40
N ARG A 83 -3.27 -9.41 -0.51
CA ARG A 83 -3.70 -10.77 -0.83
C ARG A 83 -4.76 -10.77 -1.94
N THR A 84 -5.73 -9.87 -1.84
CA THR A 84 -6.75 -9.70 -2.88
C THR A 84 -6.11 -9.33 -4.22
N LEU A 85 -5.22 -8.34 -4.20
CA LEU A 85 -4.55 -7.87 -5.43
C LEU A 85 -3.57 -8.89 -6.00
N SER A 86 -3.06 -9.82 -5.20
CA SER A 86 -2.22 -10.92 -5.70
C SER A 86 -3.00 -11.87 -6.62
N ARG A 87 -4.31 -11.81 -6.59
CA ARG A 87 -5.21 -12.60 -7.43
C ARG A 87 -5.89 -11.76 -8.52
N ASP A 88 -5.42 -10.54 -8.71
CA ASP A 88 -6.01 -9.62 -9.68
C ASP A 88 -5.93 -10.19 -11.10
N SER A 89 -6.91 -9.89 -11.92
CA SER A 89 -6.91 -10.29 -13.32
C SER A 89 -5.78 -9.63 -14.12
N SER A 90 -5.29 -8.49 -13.67
CA SER A 90 -4.23 -7.77 -14.34
C SER A 90 -2.85 -8.27 -13.91
N GLU A 91 -2.04 -8.68 -14.88
CA GLU A 91 -0.64 -9.02 -14.67
C GLU A 91 0.14 -7.85 -14.03
N THR A 92 -0.13 -6.62 -14.48
CA THR A 92 0.51 -5.42 -13.96
C THR A 92 0.25 -5.24 -12.47
N VAL A 93 -1.00 -5.40 -12.05
CA VAL A 93 -1.36 -5.31 -10.63
C VAL A 93 -0.62 -6.38 -9.82
N ARG A 94 -0.63 -7.63 -10.27
CA ARG A 94 0.06 -8.73 -9.60
C ARG A 94 1.56 -8.49 -9.53
N ALA A 95 2.17 -7.95 -10.59
CA ALA A 95 3.59 -7.62 -10.62
C ALA A 95 3.95 -6.59 -9.54
N PHE A 96 3.14 -5.55 -9.38
CA PHE A 96 3.38 -4.55 -8.34
C PHE A 96 3.16 -5.10 -6.94
N VAL A 97 2.25 -6.03 -6.76
CA VAL A 97 2.12 -6.74 -5.47
C VAL A 97 3.41 -7.49 -5.15
N ALA A 98 3.98 -8.19 -6.13
CA ALA A 98 5.21 -8.97 -5.94
C ALA A 98 6.37 -8.12 -5.43
N ILE A 99 6.50 -6.89 -5.91
CA ILE A 99 7.58 -5.99 -5.51
C ILE A 99 7.22 -5.07 -4.35
N ASN A 100 5.98 -5.12 -3.85
CA ASN A 100 5.57 -4.32 -2.71
C ASN A 100 6.34 -4.74 -1.46
N HIS A 101 6.87 -3.75 -0.74
CA HIS A 101 7.63 -3.99 0.48
C HIS A 101 6.83 -4.73 1.56
N SER A 102 5.53 -4.51 1.60
CA SER A 102 4.64 -5.03 2.66
C SER A 102 3.90 -6.31 2.26
N VAL A 103 4.24 -6.91 1.11
CA VAL A 103 3.53 -8.10 0.64
C VAL A 103 3.67 -9.25 1.65
N PRO A 104 2.56 -9.89 2.06
CA PRO A 104 2.64 -11.03 2.98
C PRO A 104 3.22 -12.26 2.30
N GLU A 105 3.85 -13.13 3.10
CA GLU A 105 4.56 -14.31 2.60
C GLU A 105 3.65 -15.28 1.83
N ASP A 106 2.42 -15.46 2.29
CA ASP A 106 1.46 -16.34 1.60
C ASP A 106 1.09 -15.84 0.20
N ALA A 107 1.02 -14.52 0.04
CA ALA A 107 0.80 -13.91 -1.28
C ALA A 107 2.03 -14.12 -2.18
N MET A 108 3.23 -14.00 -1.65
CA MET A 108 4.46 -14.27 -2.40
C MET A 108 4.53 -15.73 -2.84
N GLU A 109 4.14 -16.67 -1.98
CA GLU A 109 4.09 -18.09 -2.34
C GLU A 109 3.18 -18.33 -3.54
N ARG A 110 2.02 -17.68 -3.54
CA ARG A 110 1.10 -17.78 -4.68
C ARG A 110 1.71 -17.18 -5.95
N LEU A 111 2.37 -16.04 -5.83
CA LEU A 111 2.97 -15.36 -6.98
C LEU A 111 4.17 -16.09 -7.58
N ARG A 112 4.83 -16.95 -6.80
CA ARG A 112 5.88 -17.84 -7.35
C ARG A 112 5.35 -18.76 -8.42
N GLU A 113 4.09 -19.16 -8.31
CA GLU A 113 3.44 -20.05 -9.26
C GLU A 113 2.51 -19.29 -10.22
N ASP A 114 2.71 -17.98 -10.35
CA ASP A 114 1.88 -17.15 -11.22
C ASP A 114 2.01 -17.61 -12.67
N THR A 115 0.91 -17.46 -13.42
CA THR A 115 0.90 -17.81 -14.85
C THR A 115 1.79 -16.90 -15.69
N SER A 116 2.10 -15.70 -15.20
CA SER A 116 2.95 -14.74 -15.90
C SER A 116 4.42 -14.98 -15.63
N PRO A 117 5.26 -15.18 -16.67
CA PRO A 117 6.71 -15.25 -16.49
C PRO A 117 7.30 -13.97 -15.89
N THR A 118 6.72 -12.82 -16.19
CA THR A 118 7.16 -11.53 -15.64
C THR A 118 6.99 -11.50 -14.13
N VAL A 119 5.82 -11.92 -13.63
CA VAL A 119 5.55 -11.98 -12.20
C VAL A 119 6.50 -12.96 -11.52
N GLN A 120 6.68 -14.15 -12.10
CA GLN A 120 7.61 -15.14 -11.56
C GLN A 120 9.04 -14.61 -11.46
N LYS A 121 9.51 -13.88 -12.48
CA LYS A 121 10.84 -13.28 -12.47
C LYS A 121 11.00 -12.22 -11.39
N LEU A 122 9.96 -11.41 -11.16
CA LEU A 122 9.99 -10.39 -10.11
C LEU A 122 10.03 -11.01 -8.72
N VAL A 123 9.30 -12.09 -8.50
CA VAL A 123 9.34 -12.83 -7.24
C VAL A 123 10.74 -13.40 -6.99
N ALA A 124 11.34 -14.01 -8.00
CA ALA A 124 12.69 -14.57 -7.91
C ALA A 124 13.73 -13.49 -7.66
N TRP A 125 13.61 -12.36 -8.34
CA TRP A 125 14.51 -11.21 -8.12
C TRP A 125 14.42 -10.69 -6.69
N LYS A 126 13.21 -10.54 -6.17
CA LYS A 126 13.02 -10.06 -4.79
C LYS A 126 13.58 -11.04 -3.76
N ALA A 127 13.45 -12.33 -4.00
CA ALA A 127 14.02 -13.36 -3.14
C ALA A 127 15.56 -13.27 -3.12
N SER A 128 16.18 -13.04 -4.29
CA SER A 128 17.64 -12.90 -4.38
C SER A 128 18.17 -11.71 -3.58
N LEU A 129 17.42 -10.62 -3.51
CA LEU A 129 17.80 -9.45 -2.70
C LEU A 129 17.85 -9.78 -1.20
N ARG A 130 16.95 -10.63 -0.73
CA ARG A 130 16.96 -11.06 0.69
C ARG A 130 18.19 -11.90 1.00
N ASP A 131 18.53 -12.83 0.10
CA ASP A 131 19.70 -13.67 0.25
C ASP A 131 20.99 -12.86 0.30
N ASP A 132 21.12 -11.86 -0.58
CA ASP A 132 22.26 -10.96 -0.59
C ASP A 132 22.37 -10.14 0.69
N THR A 133 21.26 -9.68 1.22
CA THR A 133 21.21 -8.93 2.47
C THR A 133 21.65 -9.81 3.64
N ASP A 134 21.20 -11.04 3.69
CA ASP A 134 21.59 -11.99 4.74
C ASP A 134 23.08 -12.29 4.70
N LEU A 135 23.66 -12.40 3.50
CA LEU A 135 25.11 -12.59 3.32
C LEU A 135 25.91 -11.40 3.81
N VAL A 136 25.44 -10.19 3.57
CA VAL A 136 26.12 -8.96 4.02
C VAL A 136 26.06 -8.81 5.54
N LEU A 137 24.98 -9.24 6.17
CA LEU A 137 24.79 -9.16 7.61
C LEU A 137 25.48 -10.30 8.38
N ALA A 138 25.80 -11.36 7.70
CA ALA A 138 26.50 -12.49 8.29
C ALA A 138 28.00 -12.20 8.40
#